data_729efb86e68ac746ab0261188e572af9
#
_entry.id   729efb86e68ac746ab0261188e572af9
#
_cell.length_a   1.000
_cell.length_b   1.000
_cell.length_c   1.000
_cell.angle_alpha   90.00
_cell.angle_beta   90.00
_cell.angle_gamma   90.00
#
_symmetry.space_group_name_H-M   'P 1'
#
loop_
_entity.id
_entity.type
_entity.pdbx_description
1 polymer ?
#
loop_
_entity_poly.entity_id
_entity_poly.type
_entity_poly.pdbx_seq_one_letter_code
_entity_poly.pdbx_strand_id
1 'polypeptide(L)'
;LSSVYYKAGSSNWYYEGKFWSEMPDLNLDCEAVRAEFDEITSFWMDLGVDGFRMDGAKEYFSDNTTENVEVLKWFNDMVKAKDENSYIVAEVWTDRETYAKYLESGIDSVFNFDFGDGDGIIANAVKGSSESGAKGYANVCGKMDELLSQYNENYIDAPFYTNHDMARGAGYYSGEYKAAQIKTAGAMNLMMSGNVFLYYGEEIGMKGSGKDENKRAPMQWSSDASAEGMCKGPDGMESICLLYKSPSPR
;
A
#
# COMPACT_ATOMS: atom_id res chain seq x y z
N LEU A 1 -4.55 0.22 27.09
CA LEU A 1 -3.92 1.12 26.14
C LEU A 1 -2.42 1.07 26.40
N SER A 2 -1.64 0.53 25.48
CA SER A 2 -0.19 0.63 25.51
C SER A 2 0.18 2.09 25.28
N SER A 3 1.05 2.65 26.16
CA SER A 3 1.53 4.01 25.98
C SER A 3 2.39 4.05 24.70
N VAL A 4 2.11 5.00 23.81
CA VAL A 4 2.93 5.30 22.63
C VAL A 4 4.04 6.30 22.95
N TYR A 5 4.15 6.76 24.20
CA TYR A 5 5.15 7.73 24.62
C TYR A 5 6.28 7.04 25.39
N TYR A 6 7.50 7.29 24.96
CA TYR A 6 8.72 6.69 25.50
C TYR A 6 9.63 7.76 26.08
N LYS A 7 10.30 7.43 27.18
CA LYS A 7 11.22 8.36 27.85
C LYS A 7 12.54 8.46 27.07
N ALA A 8 12.97 9.68 26.80
CA ALA A 8 14.25 9.95 26.12
C ALA A 8 15.43 9.81 27.08
N GLY A 9 15.95 8.60 27.22
CA GLY A 9 17.08 8.27 28.08
C GLY A 9 16.83 8.62 29.56
N SER A 10 17.78 9.33 30.19
CA SER A 10 17.68 9.81 31.59
C SER A 10 17.01 11.18 31.75
N SER A 11 16.58 11.81 30.64
CA SER A 11 15.92 13.11 30.65
C SER A 11 14.48 13.04 31.20
N ASN A 12 13.83 14.19 31.40
CA ASN A 12 12.40 14.27 31.69
C ASN A 12 11.55 14.47 30.42
N TRP A 13 12.15 14.33 29.23
CA TRP A 13 11.48 14.42 27.94
C TRP A 13 10.94 13.06 27.52
N TYR A 14 9.83 13.09 26.81
CA TYR A 14 9.21 11.93 26.17
C TYR A 14 9.08 12.23 24.67
N TYR A 15 9.18 11.18 23.87
CA TYR A 15 8.86 11.21 22.44
C TYR A 15 7.73 10.23 22.15
N GLU A 16 6.96 10.52 21.13
CA GLU A 16 5.99 9.59 20.58
C GLU A 16 6.71 8.58 19.68
N GLY A 17 6.28 7.33 19.71
CA GLY A 17 6.74 6.26 18.84
C GLY A 17 5.59 5.31 18.62
N LYS A 18 4.70 5.64 17.68
CA LYS A 18 3.44 4.92 17.46
C LYS A 18 3.65 3.44 17.20
N PHE A 19 4.65 3.10 16.41
CA PHE A 19 4.94 1.72 16.05
C PHE A 19 5.77 1.01 17.13
N TRP A 20 6.85 1.61 17.60
CA TRP A 20 7.68 1.08 18.68
C TRP A 20 8.71 2.11 19.17
N SER A 21 9.35 1.81 20.32
CA SER A 21 10.27 2.74 20.98
C SER A 21 11.50 3.19 20.18
N GLU A 22 11.89 2.47 19.14
CA GLU A 22 13.05 2.79 18.30
C GLU A 22 12.65 3.53 16.99
N MET A 23 11.37 3.84 16.84
CA MET A 23 10.81 4.63 15.74
C MET A 23 10.12 5.88 16.28
N PRO A 24 10.89 6.90 16.68
CA PRO A 24 10.30 8.17 17.15
C PRO A 24 9.60 8.89 16.00
N ASP A 25 8.39 9.35 16.27
CA ASP A 25 7.61 10.12 15.31
C ASP A 25 8.09 11.55 15.23
N LEU A 26 7.99 12.17 14.06
CA LEU A 26 8.28 13.58 13.87
C LEU A 26 7.09 14.41 14.34
N ASN A 27 7.37 15.52 15.00
CA ASN A 27 6.34 16.49 15.36
C ASN A 27 5.93 17.33 14.14
N LEU A 28 4.83 16.97 13.50
CA LEU A 28 4.32 17.63 12.30
C LEU A 28 3.62 18.97 12.59
N ASP A 29 3.46 19.38 13.86
CA ASP A 29 3.08 20.75 14.24
C ASP A 29 4.28 21.70 14.28
N CYS A 30 5.50 21.18 14.22
CA CYS A 30 6.70 21.99 14.25
C CYS A 30 6.97 22.61 12.88
N GLU A 31 6.97 23.95 12.82
CA GLU A 31 7.24 24.70 11.57
C GLU A 31 8.59 24.34 10.94
N ALA A 32 9.62 24.07 11.74
CA ALA A 32 10.93 23.69 11.24
C ALA A 32 10.90 22.31 10.56
N VAL A 33 10.11 21.36 11.10
CA VAL A 33 9.91 20.06 10.47
C VAL A 33 9.16 20.21 9.14
N ARG A 34 8.13 21.04 9.10
CA ARG A 34 7.39 21.33 7.86
C ARG A 34 8.26 22.02 6.81
N ALA A 35 9.13 22.93 7.20
CA ALA A 35 10.08 23.59 6.30
C ALA A 35 11.08 22.57 5.69
N GLU A 36 11.55 21.62 6.51
CA GLU A 36 12.43 20.56 6.03
C GLU A 36 11.72 19.64 5.00
N PHE A 37 10.45 19.32 5.21
CA PHE A 37 9.67 18.57 4.21
C PHE A 37 9.50 19.33 2.89
N ASP A 38 9.39 20.66 2.94
CA ASP A 38 9.35 21.50 1.74
C ASP A 38 10.67 21.42 0.95
N GLU A 39 11.80 21.46 1.62
CA GLU A 39 13.12 21.28 1.00
C GLU A 39 13.32 19.88 0.44
N ILE A 40 12.94 18.83 1.20
CA ILE A 40 13.04 17.42 0.78
C ILE A 40 12.19 17.17 -0.47
N THR A 41 10.95 17.63 -0.48
CA THR A 41 10.07 17.45 -1.64
C THR A 41 10.56 18.20 -2.85
N SER A 42 11.06 19.44 -2.68
CA SER A 42 11.68 20.22 -3.75
C SER A 42 12.88 19.49 -4.37
N PHE A 43 13.77 18.97 -3.53
CA PHE A 43 14.95 18.23 -3.99
C PHE A 43 14.55 17.01 -4.88
N TRP A 44 13.55 16.22 -4.47
CA TRP A 44 13.15 15.07 -5.25
C TRP A 44 12.39 15.44 -6.53
N MET A 45 11.55 16.48 -6.48
CA MET A 45 10.83 16.96 -7.67
C MET A 45 11.77 17.56 -8.69
N ASP A 46 12.83 18.28 -8.26
CA ASP A 46 13.88 18.79 -9.13
C ASP A 46 14.67 17.67 -9.86
N LEU A 47 14.69 16.47 -9.25
CA LEU A 47 15.26 15.26 -9.86
C LEU A 47 14.26 14.50 -10.77
N GLY A 48 13.02 15.00 -10.91
CA GLY A 48 12.00 14.43 -11.78
C GLY A 48 11.06 13.42 -11.11
N VAL A 49 10.89 13.51 -9.79
CA VAL A 49 9.84 12.74 -9.10
C VAL A 49 8.50 13.43 -9.29
N ASP A 50 7.49 12.67 -9.77
CA ASP A 50 6.17 13.19 -10.14
C ASP A 50 5.12 13.05 -9.00
N GLY A 51 5.52 12.59 -7.82
CA GLY A 51 4.59 12.46 -6.70
C GLY A 51 5.13 11.64 -5.53
N PHE A 52 4.27 11.43 -4.53
CA PHE A 52 4.69 10.83 -3.27
C PHE A 52 3.66 9.83 -2.72
N ARG A 53 4.16 8.74 -2.14
CA ARG A 53 3.39 7.87 -1.25
C ARG A 53 3.57 8.33 0.20
N MET A 54 2.47 8.61 0.85
CA MET A 54 2.41 9.01 2.24
C MET A 54 2.23 7.79 3.12
N ASP A 55 3.33 7.34 3.73
CA ASP A 55 3.37 6.15 4.58
C ASP A 55 2.66 6.37 5.90
N GLY A 56 1.89 5.37 6.36
CA GLY A 56 1.27 5.38 7.68
C GLY A 56 0.46 6.64 8.02
N ALA A 57 -0.22 7.24 7.04
CA ALA A 57 -0.85 8.55 7.18
C ALA A 57 -1.92 8.63 8.28
N LYS A 58 -2.47 7.50 8.70
CA LYS A 58 -3.38 7.39 9.84
C LYS A 58 -2.69 7.65 11.19
N GLU A 59 -1.37 7.54 11.23
CA GLU A 59 -0.62 7.55 12.48
C GLU A 59 0.19 8.83 12.72
N TYR A 60 0.06 9.86 11.86
CA TYR A 60 0.77 11.14 12.04
C TYR A 60 0.40 11.84 13.33
N PHE A 61 -0.89 11.80 13.67
CA PHE A 61 -1.42 12.10 14.99
C PHE A 61 -2.24 10.90 15.44
N SER A 62 -1.76 10.19 16.44
CA SER A 62 -2.36 8.93 16.87
C SER A 62 -3.85 9.07 17.16
N ASP A 63 -4.66 8.26 16.47
CA ASP A 63 -6.12 8.18 16.62
C ASP A 63 -6.88 9.50 16.33
N ASN A 64 -6.27 10.48 15.66
CA ASN A 64 -6.91 11.74 15.32
C ASN A 64 -7.04 11.95 13.79
N THR A 65 -8.12 11.44 13.22
CA THR A 65 -8.39 11.54 11.79
C THR A 65 -8.41 13.00 11.29
N THR A 66 -8.95 13.93 12.05
CA THR A 66 -9.04 15.34 11.63
C THR A 66 -7.65 15.96 11.48
N GLU A 67 -6.77 15.79 12.46
CA GLU A 67 -5.40 16.31 12.39
C GLU A 67 -4.59 15.62 11.28
N ASN A 68 -4.78 14.31 11.08
CA ASN A 68 -4.14 13.58 9.98
C ASN A 68 -4.56 14.11 8.59
N VAL A 69 -5.85 14.41 8.41
CA VAL A 69 -6.37 15.04 7.18
C VAL A 69 -5.79 16.43 6.96
N GLU A 70 -5.67 17.23 8.02
CA GLU A 70 -5.05 18.57 7.95
C GLU A 70 -3.56 18.51 7.56
N VAL A 71 -2.80 17.53 8.07
CA VAL A 71 -1.41 17.30 7.66
C VAL A 71 -1.33 16.91 6.20
N LEU A 72 -2.17 15.98 5.75
CA LEU A 72 -2.19 15.60 4.33
C LEU A 72 -2.59 16.76 3.44
N LYS A 73 -3.54 17.60 3.87
CA LYS A 73 -3.91 18.82 3.15
C LYS A 73 -2.73 19.78 3.03
N TRP A 74 -2.04 20.07 4.13
CA TRP A 74 -0.83 20.88 4.09
C TRP A 74 0.21 20.32 3.11
N PHE A 75 0.47 19.01 3.17
CA PHE A 75 1.44 18.36 2.28
C PHE A 75 0.99 18.42 0.81
N ASN A 76 -0.28 18.16 0.54
CA ASN A 76 -0.86 18.26 -0.79
C ASN A 76 -0.72 19.67 -1.37
N ASP A 77 -1.11 20.68 -0.60
CA ASP A 77 -1.04 22.08 -1.03
C ASP A 77 0.41 22.50 -1.34
N MET A 78 1.37 22.07 -0.52
CA MET A 78 2.79 22.33 -0.69
C MET A 78 3.35 21.68 -1.97
N VAL A 79 3.04 20.43 -2.23
CA VAL A 79 3.52 19.70 -3.41
C VAL A 79 2.83 20.21 -4.69
N LYS A 80 1.52 20.36 -4.69
CA LYS A 80 0.74 20.87 -5.83
C LYS A 80 1.08 22.32 -6.20
N ALA A 81 1.56 23.13 -5.25
CA ALA A 81 2.07 24.46 -5.55
C ALA A 81 3.37 24.44 -6.37
N LYS A 82 4.14 23.36 -6.34
CA LYS A 82 5.35 23.16 -7.15
C LYS A 82 5.02 22.60 -8.53
N ASP A 83 4.16 21.58 -8.56
CA ASP A 83 3.60 20.98 -9.78
C ASP A 83 2.19 20.48 -9.51
N GLU A 84 1.20 21.12 -10.14
CA GLU A 84 -0.22 20.76 -10.01
C GLU A 84 -0.56 19.34 -10.48
N ASN A 85 0.30 18.75 -11.34
CA ASN A 85 0.13 17.39 -11.87
C ASN A 85 0.75 16.31 -10.99
N SER A 86 1.43 16.68 -9.92
CA SER A 86 2.00 15.69 -8.99
C SER A 86 0.93 14.76 -8.43
N TYR A 87 1.26 13.48 -8.28
CA TYR A 87 0.34 12.47 -7.75
C TYR A 87 0.65 12.15 -6.29
N ILE A 88 -0.35 12.23 -5.42
CA ILE A 88 -0.22 11.90 -4.00
C ILE A 88 -1.17 10.78 -3.63
N VAL A 89 -0.62 9.69 -3.12
CA VAL A 89 -1.37 8.55 -2.59
C VAL A 89 -1.02 8.29 -1.13
N ALA A 90 -2.02 8.14 -0.26
CA ALA A 90 -1.80 7.88 1.16
C ALA A 90 -2.11 6.44 1.55
N GLU A 91 -1.26 5.88 2.41
CA GLU A 91 -1.56 4.66 3.11
C GLU A 91 -2.36 4.97 4.38
N VAL A 92 -3.62 4.56 4.37
CA VAL A 92 -4.54 4.71 5.50
C VAL A 92 -5.17 3.34 5.78
N TRP A 93 -4.45 2.49 6.46
CA TRP A 93 -4.89 1.11 6.72
C TRP A 93 -5.92 1.05 7.84
N THR A 94 -7.17 1.11 7.46
CA THR A 94 -8.33 1.08 8.36
C THR A 94 -9.60 0.68 7.59
N ASP A 95 -10.77 0.78 8.22
CA ASP A 95 -12.06 0.58 7.54
C ASP A 95 -12.34 1.66 6.48
N ARG A 96 -13.19 1.29 5.49
CA ARG A 96 -13.46 2.13 4.31
C ARG A 96 -14.09 3.48 4.64
N GLU A 97 -14.96 3.52 5.62
CA GLU A 97 -15.64 4.74 6.04
C GLU A 97 -14.65 5.73 6.67
N THR A 98 -13.59 5.21 7.26
CA THR A 98 -12.52 6.02 7.86
C THR A 98 -11.51 6.46 6.80
N TYR A 99 -10.97 5.56 5.97
CA TYR A 99 -9.98 5.99 5.00
C TYR A 99 -10.54 6.93 3.92
N ALA A 100 -11.82 6.80 3.56
CA ALA A 100 -12.48 7.71 2.62
C ALA A 100 -12.39 9.18 3.04
N LYS A 101 -12.47 9.47 4.34
CA LYS A 101 -12.38 10.84 4.90
C LYS A 101 -11.05 11.52 4.60
N TYR A 102 -9.98 10.75 4.40
CA TYR A 102 -8.67 11.32 4.11
C TYR A 102 -8.61 12.01 2.74
N LEU A 103 -9.54 11.70 1.84
CA LEU A 103 -9.70 12.40 0.55
C LEU A 103 -10.17 13.85 0.71
N GLU A 104 -10.73 14.25 1.87
CA GLU A 104 -11.03 15.66 2.18
C GLU A 104 -9.77 16.55 2.20
N SER A 105 -8.61 15.95 2.36
CA SER A 105 -7.31 16.66 2.28
C SER A 105 -6.98 17.17 0.88
N GLY A 106 -7.70 16.70 -0.15
CA GLY A 106 -7.45 17.04 -1.55
C GLY A 106 -6.36 16.20 -2.24
N ILE A 107 -5.77 15.21 -1.54
CA ILE A 107 -4.86 14.24 -2.18
C ILE A 107 -5.58 13.46 -3.27
N ASP A 108 -4.82 12.95 -4.25
CA ASP A 108 -5.41 12.25 -5.41
C ASP A 108 -5.99 10.89 -5.02
N SER A 109 -5.36 10.16 -4.11
CA SER A 109 -5.73 8.78 -3.78
C SER A 109 -5.49 8.42 -2.33
N VAL A 110 -6.28 7.48 -1.85
CA VAL A 110 -5.94 6.60 -0.72
C VAL A 110 -5.87 5.16 -1.23
N PHE A 111 -4.96 4.35 -0.70
CA PHE A 111 -4.92 2.93 -1.05
C PHE A 111 -6.21 2.24 -0.64
N ASN A 112 -6.82 1.55 -1.59
CA ASN A 112 -8.09 0.86 -1.39
C ASN A 112 -7.86 -0.53 -0.81
N PHE A 113 -7.74 -0.61 0.52
CA PHE A 113 -7.42 -1.82 1.27
C PHE A 113 -8.49 -2.91 1.17
N ASP A 114 -9.73 -2.57 0.88
CA ASP A 114 -10.81 -3.55 0.77
C ASP A 114 -10.59 -4.58 -0.35
N PHE A 115 -9.83 -4.21 -1.38
CA PHE A 115 -9.54 -5.11 -2.51
C PHE A 115 -8.35 -6.03 -2.23
N GLY A 116 -7.44 -5.61 -1.33
CA GLY A 116 -6.20 -6.31 -1.01
C GLY A 116 -6.35 -7.47 -0.03
N ASP A 117 -5.28 -8.26 0.06
CA ASP A 117 -5.11 -9.42 0.95
C ASP A 117 -5.93 -10.67 0.58
N GLY A 118 -5.67 -11.76 1.31
CA GLY A 118 -6.25 -13.10 1.08
C GLY A 118 -7.73 -13.24 1.45
N ASP A 119 -8.26 -12.33 2.20
CA ASP A 119 -9.68 -12.17 2.54
C ASP A 119 -10.31 -10.90 1.93
N GLY A 120 -9.54 -10.17 1.13
CA GLY A 120 -10.04 -9.02 0.38
C GLY A 120 -11.02 -9.39 -0.74
N ILE A 121 -11.61 -8.37 -1.33
CA ILE A 121 -12.70 -8.53 -2.31
C ILE A 121 -12.24 -9.30 -3.55
N ILE A 122 -11.03 -9.02 -4.08
CA ILE A 122 -10.50 -9.73 -5.25
C ILE A 122 -10.33 -11.22 -4.92
N ALA A 123 -9.65 -11.55 -3.83
CA ALA A 123 -9.39 -12.94 -3.44
C ALA A 123 -10.69 -13.71 -3.20
N ASN A 124 -11.66 -13.12 -2.52
CA ASN A 124 -12.95 -13.73 -2.24
C ASN A 124 -13.81 -13.90 -3.49
N ALA A 125 -13.82 -12.94 -4.41
CA ALA A 125 -14.53 -13.08 -5.69
C ALA A 125 -13.98 -14.27 -6.51
N VAL A 126 -12.66 -14.44 -6.54
CA VAL A 126 -11.99 -15.54 -7.26
C VAL A 126 -12.17 -16.88 -6.56
N LYS A 127 -12.23 -16.92 -5.22
CA LYS A 127 -12.56 -18.14 -4.45
C LYS A 127 -14.01 -18.58 -4.66
N GLY A 128 -14.88 -17.70 -5.18
CA GLY A 128 -16.28 -18.02 -5.43
C GLY A 128 -17.11 -18.08 -4.15
N SER A 129 -16.77 -17.33 -3.12
CA SER A 129 -17.59 -17.24 -1.91
C SER A 129 -18.96 -16.64 -2.27
N SER A 130 -20.05 -17.21 -1.75
CA SER A 130 -21.43 -16.92 -2.16
C SER A 130 -21.85 -15.46 -1.96
N GLU A 131 -21.25 -14.77 -1.01
CA GLU A 131 -21.54 -13.36 -0.71
C GLU A 131 -20.62 -12.39 -1.46
N SER A 132 -19.49 -12.85 -1.96
CA SER A 132 -18.44 -12.07 -2.61
C SER A 132 -18.17 -12.47 -4.06
N GLY A 133 -19.00 -13.33 -4.67
CA GLY A 133 -18.87 -13.69 -6.07
C GLY A 133 -19.03 -12.50 -7.02
N ALA A 134 -19.05 -12.74 -8.32
CA ALA A 134 -19.08 -11.68 -9.34
C ALA A 134 -20.12 -10.56 -9.09
N LYS A 135 -21.30 -10.92 -8.60
CA LYS A 135 -22.35 -9.93 -8.24
C LYS A 135 -21.96 -9.11 -7.01
N GLY A 136 -21.39 -9.75 -5.99
CA GLY A 136 -20.90 -9.06 -4.80
C GLY A 136 -19.78 -8.10 -5.14
N TYR A 137 -18.83 -8.53 -5.97
CA TYR A 137 -17.75 -7.69 -6.50
C TYR A 137 -18.28 -6.42 -7.18
N ALA A 138 -19.19 -6.55 -8.14
CA ALA A 138 -19.76 -5.40 -8.86
C ALA A 138 -20.50 -4.43 -7.92
N ASN A 139 -21.26 -4.96 -6.95
CA ASN A 139 -21.96 -4.13 -5.97
C ASN A 139 -20.99 -3.34 -5.05
N VAL A 140 -19.88 -3.96 -4.67
CA VAL A 140 -18.87 -3.29 -3.82
C VAL A 140 -18.14 -2.21 -4.60
N CYS A 141 -17.76 -2.46 -5.86
CA CYS A 141 -17.16 -1.42 -6.70
C CYS A 141 -18.06 -0.18 -6.81
N GLY A 142 -19.37 -0.35 -7.08
CA GLY A 142 -20.30 0.77 -7.14
C GLY A 142 -20.45 1.52 -5.80
N LYS A 143 -20.58 0.79 -4.69
CA LYS A 143 -20.65 1.43 -3.36
C LYS A 143 -19.37 2.13 -2.95
N MET A 144 -18.22 1.62 -3.40
CA MET A 144 -16.93 2.25 -3.14
C MET A 144 -16.82 3.59 -3.86
N ASP A 145 -17.20 3.62 -5.14
CA ASP A 145 -17.23 4.85 -5.93
C ASP A 145 -18.18 5.89 -5.31
N GLU A 146 -19.39 5.46 -4.93
CA GLU A 146 -20.35 6.31 -4.22
C GLU A 146 -19.80 6.88 -2.90
N LEU A 147 -19.00 6.10 -2.15
CA LEU A 147 -18.43 6.53 -0.88
C LEU A 147 -17.26 7.50 -1.08
N LEU A 148 -16.30 7.15 -1.92
CA LEU A 148 -15.07 7.94 -2.11
C LEU A 148 -15.38 9.29 -2.75
N SER A 149 -16.26 9.32 -3.74
CA SER A 149 -16.67 10.56 -4.42
C SER A 149 -17.39 11.59 -3.53
N GLN A 150 -17.95 11.16 -2.38
CA GLN A 150 -18.55 12.07 -1.40
C GLN A 150 -17.50 12.98 -0.73
N TYR A 151 -16.25 12.51 -0.60
CA TYR A 151 -15.17 13.24 0.06
C TYR A 151 -14.27 14.00 -0.92
N ASN A 152 -14.14 13.51 -2.15
CA ASN A 152 -13.44 14.19 -3.24
C ASN A 152 -14.01 13.71 -4.58
N GLU A 153 -14.72 14.56 -5.31
CA GLU A 153 -15.31 14.20 -6.61
C GLU A 153 -14.25 13.92 -7.70
N ASN A 154 -13.02 14.39 -7.50
CA ASN A 154 -11.89 14.22 -8.42
C ASN A 154 -10.91 13.14 -7.95
N TYR A 155 -11.27 12.33 -6.96
CA TYR A 155 -10.39 11.27 -6.47
C TYR A 155 -10.01 10.29 -7.60
N ILE A 156 -8.83 9.72 -7.49
CA ILE A 156 -8.38 8.62 -8.33
C ILE A 156 -8.31 7.38 -7.46
N ASP A 157 -9.08 6.34 -7.76
CA ASP A 157 -9.00 5.08 -6.98
C ASP A 157 -7.59 4.47 -7.08
N ALA A 158 -7.11 3.90 -6.00
CA ALA A 158 -5.80 3.24 -5.94
C ALA A 158 -5.95 1.78 -5.47
N PRO A 159 -6.60 0.93 -6.27
CA PRO A 159 -6.78 -0.47 -5.94
C PRO A 159 -5.45 -1.22 -6.04
N PHE A 160 -5.31 -2.23 -5.18
CA PHE A 160 -4.18 -3.15 -5.20
C PHE A 160 -4.63 -4.53 -4.71
N TYR A 161 -3.90 -5.56 -5.11
CA TYR A 161 -4.20 -6.93 -4.71
C TYR A 161 -3.32 -7.39 -3.54
N THR A 162 -2.02 -7.13 -3.62
CA THR A 162 -1.08 -7.33 -2.53
C THR A 162 -0.07 -6.19 -2.44
N ASN A 163 0.63 -6.09 -1.31
CA ASN A 163 1.73 -5.17 -1.12
C ASN A 163 2.85 -5.82 -0.29
N HIS A 164 3.85 -5.04 0.11
CA HIS A 164 4.99 -5.51 0.87
C HIS A 164 4.69 -5.90 2.34
N ASP A 165 3.51 -5.55 2.86
CA ASP A 165 3.08 -5.84 4.22
C ASP A 165 2.11 -7.03 4.31
N MET A 166 1.61 -7.50 3.16
CA MET A 166 0.69 -8.62 3.04
C MET A 166 1.36 -9.87 2.50
N ALA A 167 0.77 -11.04 2.74
CA ALA A 167 1.18 -12.26 2.08
C ALA A 167 0.98 -12.13 0.57
N ARG A 168 1.88 -12.71 -0.23
CA ARG A 168 1.81 -12.65 -1.69
C ARG A 168 0.63 -13.47 -2.23
N GLY A 169 -0.12 -12.90 -3.17
CA GLY A 169 -1.38 -13.43 -3.70
C GLY A 169 -1.32 -14.85 -4.26
N ALA A 170 -0.17 -15.28 -4.79
CA ALA A 170 0.01 -16.67 -5.25
C ALA A 170 -0.12 -17.72 -4.12
N GLY A 171 -0.07 -17.28 -2.86
CA GLY A 171 -0.31 -18.12 -1.68
C GLY A 171 -1.78 -18.28 -1.27
N TYR A 172 -2.68 -17.44 -1.76
CA TYR A 172 -4.09 -17.40 -1.32
C TYR A 172 -4.94 -18.56 -1.83
N TYR A 173 -4.46 -19.29 -2.83
CA TYR A 173 -5.21 -20.37 -3.50
C TYR A 173 -4.50 -21.72 -3.38
N SER A 174 -5.29 -22.78 -3.42
CA SER A 174 -4.81 -24.17 -3.37
C SER A 174 -5.66 -25.06 -4.30
N GLY A 175 -5.23 -26.31 -4.48
CA GLY A 175 -5.97 -27.29 -5.28
C GLY A 175 -5.76 -27.17 -6.80
N GLU A 176 -6.60 -27.85 -7.55
CA GLU A 176 -6.50 -28.05 -9.00
C GLU A 176 -6.55 -26.72 -9.78
N TYR A 177 -7.40 -25.80 -9.37
CA TYR A 177 -7.65 -24.53 -10.09
C TYR A 177 -6.75 -23.39 -9.69
N LYS A 178 -5.78 -23.62 -8.80
CA LYS A 178 -4.89 -22.60 -8.24
C LYS A 178 -4.27 -21.69 -9.29
N ALA A 179 -3.71 -22.25 -10.37
CA ALA A 179 -3.02 -21.45 -11.40
C ALA A 179 -4.00 -20.53 -12.15
N ALA A 180 -5.22 -21.02 -12.41
CA ALA A 180 -6.27 -20.22 -13.04
C ALA A 180 -6.75 -19.11 -12.10
N GLN A 181 -6.93 -19.42 -10.81
CA GLN A 181 -7.36 -18.45 -9.80
C GLN A 181 -6.35 -17.31 -9.64
N ILE A 182 -5.05 -17.61 -9.60
CA ILE A 182 -3.99 -16.58 -9.52
C ILE A 182 -4.03 -15.65 -10.74
N LYS A 183 -4.17 -16.23 -11.96
CA LYS A 183 -4.28 -15.41 -13.18
C LYS A 183 -5.55 -14.56 -13.18
N THR A 184 -6.67 -15.11 -12.74
CA THR A 184 -7.94 -14.39 -12.67
C THR A 184 -7.83 -13.21 -11.68
N ALA A 185 -7.23 -13.42 -10.50
CA ALA A 185 -7.02 -12.37 -9.52
C ALA A 185 -6.13 -11.22 -10.06
N GLY A 186 -5.02 -11.57 -10.70
CA GLY A 186 -4.15 -10.59 -11.36
C GLY A 186 -4.87 -9.83 -12.48
N ALA A 187 -5.66 -10.51 -13.31
CA ALA A 187 -6.46 -9.87 -14.34
C ALA A 187 -7.53 -8.93 -13.75
N MET A 188 -8.20 -9.35 -12.67
CA MET A 188 -9.16 -8.48 -11.97
C MET A 188 -8.49 -7.23 -11.43
N ASN A 189 -7.31 -7.34 -10.78
CA ASN A 189 -6.55 -6.19 -10.29
C ASN A 189 -6.20 -5.22 -11.42
N LEU A 190 -5.68 -5.73 -12.55
CA LEU A 190 -5.30 -4.90 -13.71
C LEU A 190 -6.49 -4.24 -14.43
N MET A 191 -7.71 -4.73 -14.23
CA MET A 191 -8.93 -4.22 -14.84
C MET A 191 -9.73 -3.28 -13.91
N MET A 192 -9.19 -2.96 -12.72
CA MET A 192 -9.81 -2.00 -11.80
C MET A 192 -9.76 -0.57 -12.37
N SER A 193 -10.65 0.29 -11.89
CA SER A 193 -10.61 1.72 -12.18
C SER A 193 -9.47 2.43 -11.46
N GLY A 194 -9.12 3.62 -11.90
CA GLY A 194 -8.08 4.44 -11.27
C GLY A 194 -6.65 4.00 -11.58
N ASN A 195 -5.75 4.23 -10.65
CA ASN A 195 -4.35 3.86 -10.75
C ASN A 195 -4.10 2.52 -10.04
N VAL A 196 -3.99 1.45 -10.81
CA VAL A 196 -3.78 0.10 -10.28
C VAL A 196 -2.34 -0.07 -9.82
N PHE A 197 -2.17 -0.51 -8.58
CA PHE A 197 -0.88 -0.86 -8.02
C PHE A 197 -0.63 -2.36 -8.12
N LEU A 198 0.51 -2.72 -8.74
CA LEU A 198 0.96 -4.10 -8.91
C LEU A 198 2.20 -4.31 -8.04
N TYR A 199 2.14 -5.28 -7.13
CA TYR A 199 3.32 -5.63 -6.34
C TYR A 199 4.25 -6.54 -7.17
N TYR A 200 5.54 -6.17 -7.25
CA TYR A 200 6.50 -6.89 -8.08
C TYR A 200 6.51 -8.39 -7.78
N GLY A 201 6.65 -9.20 -8.82
CA GLY A 201 6.66 -10.66 -8.73
C GLY A 201 5.28 -11.30 -8.69
N GLU A 202 4.17 -10.54 -8.62
CA GLU A 202 2.83 -11.08 -8.80
C GLU A 202 2.65 -11.66 -10.20
N GLU A 203 3.20 -10.99 -11.22
CA GLU A 203 3.15 -11.37 -12.63
C GLU A 203 3.79 -12.74 -12.91
N ILE A 204 4.74 -13.15 -12.09
CA ILE A 204 5.40 -14.47 -12.17
C ILE A 204 4.96 -15.43 -11.06
N GLY A 205 4.02 -15.03 -10.22
CA GLY A 205 3.46 -15.84 -9.14
C GLY A 205 4.41 -16.11 -7.99
N MET A 206 5.27 -15.15 -7.64
CA MET A 206 6.10 -15.24 -6.44
C MET A 206 5.24 -15.43 -5.20
N LYS A 207 5.73 -16.22 -4.26
CA LYS A 207 5.10 -16.48 -2.96
C LYS A 207 5.96 -15.90 -1.83
N GLY A 208 5.34 -15.74 -0.70
CA GLY A 208 5.95 -15.33 0.55
C GLY A 208 4.88 -14.94 1.55
N SER A 209 5.05 -15.33 2.81
CA SER A 209 4.13 -15.03 3.89
C SER A 209 4.84 -14.97 5.23
N GLY A 210 4.14 -14.59 6.28
CA GLY A 210 4.67 -14.51 7.62
C GLY A 210 5.67 -13.36 7.79
N LYS A 211 6.95 -13.66 7.90
CA LYS A 211 8.00 -12.64 8.10
C LYS A 211 8.13 -11.70 6.90
N ASP A 212 8.54 -10.47 7.16
CA ASP A 212 8.69 -9.45 6.11
C ASP A 212 9.70 -9.86 5.03
N GLU A 213 10.79 -10.51 5.40
CA GLU A 213 11.79 -10.98 4.45
C GLU A 213 11.20 -11.91 3.38
N ASN A 214 10.22 -12.75 3.75
CA ASN A 214 9.54 -13.65 2.83
C ASN A 214 8.64 -12.90 1.83
N LYS A 215 7.98 -11.83 2.29
CA LYS A 215 7.10 -11.00 1.47
C LYS A 215 7.88 -10.08 0.54
N ARG A 216 9.08 -9.63 0.99
CA ARG A 216 9.96 -8.66 0.32
C ARG A 216 11.19 -9.31 -0.33
N ALA A 217 11.08 -10.59 -0.68
CA ALA A 217 12.16 -11.35 -1.33
C ALA A 217 12.58 -10.69 -2.64
N PRO A 218 13.89 -10.78 -3.02
CA PRO A 218 14.38 -10.25 -4.29
C PRO A 218 13.60 -10.79 -5.49
N MET A 219 13.45 -9.95 -6.52
CA MET A 219 12.81 -10.34 -7.78
C MET A 219 13.52 -11.54 -8.41
N GLN A 220 12.75 -12.46 -8.93
CA GLN A 220 13.26 -13.66 -9.61
C GLN A 220 13.27 -13.41 -11.12
N TRP A 221 14.44 -13.18 -11.69
CA TRP A 221 14.63 -12.87 -13.11
C TRP A 221 14.79 -14.12 -13.96
N SER A 222 15.12 -15.26 -13.35
CA SER A 222 15.36 -16.54 -14.02
C SER A 222 14.85 -17.71 -13.18
N SER A 223 14.54 -18.82 -13.83
CA SER A 223 14.33 -20.12 -13.17
C SER A 223 15.64 -20.78 -12.72
N ASP A 224 16.78 -20.30 -13.21
CA ASP A 224 18.12 -20.73 -12.80
C ASP A 224 18.62 -19.80 -11.69
N ALA A 225 18.74 -20.32 -10.47
CA ALA A 225 19.20 -19.57 -9.31
C ALA A 225 20.66 -19.10 -9.41
N SER A 226 21.43 -19.64 -10.36
CA SER A 226 22.82 -19.24 -10.64
C SER A 226 22.94 -18.19 -11.74
N ALA A 227 21.83 -17.82 -12.40
CA ALA A 227 21.84 -16.82 -13.46
C ALA A 227 22.32 -15.45 -12.95
N GLU A 228 22.94 -14.69 -13.85
CA GLU A 228 23.37 -13.32 -13.55
C GLU A 228 22.17 -12.45 -13.15
N GLY A 229 22.35 -11.59 -12.16
CA GLY A 229 21.30 -10.76 -11.59
C GLY A 229 20.38 -11.45 -10.58
N MET A 230 20.57 -12.74 -10.32
CA MET A 230 19.83 -13.44 -9.27
C MET A 230 20.41 -13.11 -7.90
N CYS A 231 19.54 -12.80 -6.97
CA CYS A 231 19.88 -12.51 -5.58
C CYS A 231 19.38 -13.62 -4.67
N LYS A 232 20.23 -14.07 -3.75
CA LYS A 232 19.78 -14.96 -2.68
C LYS A 232 19.14 -14.11 -1.58
N GLY A 233 18.01 -14.57 -1.07
CA GLY A 233 17.42 -13.98 0.12
C GLY A 233 18.26 -14.25 1.38
N PRO A 234 17.91 -13.62 2.50
CA PRO A 234 18.52 -13.89 3.81
C PRO A 234 18.45 -15.38 4.19
N ASP A 235 19.39 -15.83 5.03
CA ASP A 235 19.37 -17.19 5.57
C ASP A 235 18.04 -17.45 6.32
N GLY A 236 17.41 -18.58 6.03
CA GLY A 236 16.14 -18.96 6.64
C GLY A 236 14.89 -18.36 5.97
N MET A 237 15.05 -17.65 4.86
CA MET A 237 13.92 -17.23 4.02
C MET A 237 13.22 -18.43 3.40
N GLU A 238 11.89 -18.40 3.31
CA GLU A 238 11.12 -19.42 2.60
C GLU A 238 11.56 -19.51 1.13
N SER A 239 11.60 -20.74 0.59
CA SER A 239 11.88 -20.91 -0.83
C SER A 239 10.79 -20.25 -1.67
N ILE A 240 11.19 -19.37 -2.57
CA ILE A 240 10.29 -18.70 -3.51
C ILE A 240 9.79 -19.76 -4.49
N CYS A 241 8.49 -20.02 -4.47
CA CYS A 241 7.87 -20.95 -5.39
C CYS A 241 7.31 -20.19 -6.59
N LEU A 242 7.95 -20.31 -7.74
CA LEU A 242 7.41 -19.78 -8.99
C LEU A 242 6.34 -20.70 -9.53
N LEU A 243 5.22 -20.14 -9.99
CA LEU A 243 4.16 -20.88 -10.70
C LEU A 243 4.61 -21.35 -12.08
N TYR A 244 5.50 -20.60 -12.69
CA TYR A 244 6.03 -20.86 -14.02
C TYR A 244 7.52 -21.13 -13.97
N LYS A 245 7.92 -22.28 -14.50
CA LYS A 245 9.34 -22.64 -14.67
C LYS A 245 10.01 -21.91 -15.84
N SER A 246 9.37 -21.01 -16.48
CA SER A 246 9.93 -20.06 -17.45
C SER A 246 8.84 -19.12 -17.95
N PRO A 247 8.99 -17.81 -18.01
CA PRO A 247 8.29 -17.02 -18.98
C PRO A 247 8.80 -17.46 -20.34
N SER A 248 8.03 -18.23 -21.10
CA SER A 248 8.33 -18.46 -22.49
C SER A 248 8.16 -17.13 -23.23
N PRO A 249 9.23 -16.51 -23.71
CA PRO A 249 9.07 -15.43 -24.65
C PRO A 249 8.57 -16.02 -25.97
N ARG A 250 7.31 -15.89 -26.24
CA ARG A 250 6.75 -16.08 -27.58
C ARG A 250 5.77 -14.99 -27.91
#